data_a633f3a779574255378a131f4caf9370
#
_entry.id   a633f3a779574255378a131f4caf9370
#
_cell.length_a   1.000
_cell.length_b   1.000
_cell.length_c   1.000
_cell.angle_alpha   90.00
_cell.angle_beta   90.00
_cell.angle_gamma   90.00
#
_symmetry.space_group_name_H-M   'P 1'
#
loop_
_entity.id
_entity.type
_entity.pdbx_description
1 polymer ?
#
loop_
_entity_poly.entity_id
_entity_poly.type
_entity_poly.pdbx_seq_one_letter_code
_entity_poly.pdbx_strand_id
1 'polypeptide(L)'
;MCLNETYSRVWVGMHLSDRFPIRSGLHRRDVLSLLLFKFALEYAIRRIQVNQDALKLNGTHQLLVYADDVNVLGGSVHTIKNAEALVVAGKEIGLEVNADKTKYMVMSRDQDAGRSHSIENDKSSFEWVEEFKYLGTNLTNQNSTHEEIKSRLKSGNACYHSVQNLLSSSLLSKNLKIMIYRSVILPVVLYGCETWSHIEGGT
;
A
#
# COMPACT_ATOMS: atom_id res chain seq x y z
N MET A 1 -18.68 -16.13 -22.23
CA MET A 1 -18.04 -16.50 -23.51
C MET A 1 -16.54 -16.14 -23.58
N CYS A 2 -15.94 -15.61 -22.51
CA CYS A 2 -14.51 -15.20 -22.48
C CYS A 2 -13.58 -16.18 -21.74
N LEU A 3 -14.06 -17.35 -21.35
CA LEU A 3 -13.29 -18.28 -20.50
C LEU A 3 -12.84 -19.57 -21.22
N ASN A 4 -13.19 -19.76 -22.48
CA ASN A 4 -12.82 -20.94 -23.24
C ASN A 4 -11.71 -20.60 -24.25
N GLU A 5 -10.59 -21.31 -24.14
CA GLU A 5 -9.49 -21.38 -25.11
C GLU A 5 -8.56 -20.13 -25.17
N THR A 6 -8.03 -19.69 -24.04
CA THR A 6 -6.87 -18.82 -24.03
C THR A 6 -5.59 -19.63 -24.18
N TYR A 7 -4.74 -19.23 -25.12
CA TYR A 7 -3.41 -19.79 -25.33
C TYR A 7 -2.34 -18.80 -24.93
N SER A 8 -1.25 -19.26 -24.39
CA SER A 8 -0.09 -18.42 -24.07
C SER A 8 1.20 -18.95 -24.71
N ARG A 9 2.19 -18.04 -24.81
CA ARG A 9 3.57 -18.35 -25.16
C ARG A 9 4.49 -17.63 -24.21
N VAL A 10 5.65 -18.18 -23.96
CA VAL A 10 6.65 -17.59 -23.06
C VAL A 10 7.92 -17.30 -23.84
N TRP A 11 8.48 -16.11 -23.62
CA TRP A 11 9.81 -15.75 -24.10
C TRP A 11 10.85 -16.18 -23.07
N VAL A 12 11.83 -16.98 -23.51
CA VAL A 12 13.00 -17.34 -22.70
C VAL A 12 14.25 -16.97 -23.49
N GLY A 13 14.86 -15.88 -23.15
CA GLY A 13 15.97 -15.33 -23.94
C GLY A 13 15.52 -14.93 -25.34
N MET A 14 16.11 -15.53 -26.38
CA MET A 14 15.76 -15.32 -27.80
C MET A 14 14.76 -16.33 -28.36
N HIS A 15 14.29 -17.26 -27.54
CA HIS A 15 13.38 -18.33 -27.97
C HIS A 15 11.96 -18.09 -27.47
N LEU A 16 11.00 -18.25 -28.37
CA LEU A 16 9.57 -18.23 -28.08
C LEU A 16 9.09 -19.68 -27.96
N SER A 17 8.40 -20.01 -26.86
CA SER A 17 7.84 -21.34 -26.65
C SER A 17 6.71 -21.66 -27.64
N ASP A 18 6.39 -22.94 -27.78
CA ASP A 18 5.16 -23.35 -28.44
C ASP A 18 3.91 -22.83 -27.73
N ARG A 19 2.79 -22.81 -28.45
CA ARG A 19 1.50 -22.43 -27.90
C ARG A 19 0.99 -23.49 -26.93
N PHE A 20 0.67 -23.08 -25.71
CA PHE A 20 0.04 -23.98 -24.73
C PHE A 20 -1.29 -23.41 -24.23
N PRO A 21 -2.32 -24.24 -24.01
CA PRO A 21 -3.61 -23.79 -23.54
C PRO A 21 -3.57 -23.41 -22.05
N ILE A 22 -4.21 -22.32 -21.70
CA ILE A 22 -4.50 -21.94 -20.31
C ILE A 22 -5.81 -22.62 -19.93
N ARG A 23 -5.73 -23.64 -19.08
CA ARG A 23 -6.89 -24.45 -18.70
C ARG A 23 -7.72 -23.88 -17.56
N SER A 24 -7.16 -22.97 -16.77
CA SER A 24 -7.81 -22.36 -15.61
C SER A 24 -7.22 -20.99 -15.31
N GLY A 25 -8.07 -20.10 -14.80
CA GLY A 25 -7.68 -18.76 -14.39
C GLY A 25 -8.00 -17.68 -15.43
N LEU A 26 -8.00 -16.45 -14.95
CA LEU A 26 -8.16 -15.25 -15.77
C LEU A 26 -6.81 -14.67 -16.13
N HIS A 27 -6.72 -14.07 -17.32
CA HIS A 27 -5.50 -13.36 -17.72
C HIS A 27 -5.18 -12.25 -16.72
N ARG A 28 -3.92 -12.16 -16.30
CA ARG A 28 -3.41 -11.04 -15.54
C ARG A 28 -3.63 -9.74 -16.36
N ARG A 29 -4.26 -8.71 -15.79
CA ARG A 29 -4.68 -7.44 -16.42
C ARG A 29 -5.99 -7.51 -17.22
N ASP A 30 -6.72 -8.59 -17.17
CA ASP A 30 -8.09 -8.59 -17.68
C ASP A 30 -8.97 -7.76 -16.74
N VAL A 31 -9.84 -6.93 -17.32
CA VAL A 31 -10.79 -6.10 -16.56
C VAL A 31 -11.71 -6.96 -15.70
N LEU A 32 -12.11 -8.13 -16.22
CA LEU A 32 -12.95 -9.07 -15.49
C LEU A 32 -12.24 -9.65 -14.27
N SER A 33 -10.93 -9.94 -14.36
CA SER A 33 -10.16 -10.46 -13.23
C SER A 33 -10.08 -9.46 -12.08
N LEU A 34 -9.90 -8.18 -12.40
CA LEU A 34 -9.89 -7.10 -11.39
C LEU A 34 -11.26 -6.94 -10.72
N LEU A 35 -12.33 -7.05 -11.49
CA LEU A 35 -13.69 -6.93 -10.97
C LEU A 35 -14.04 -8.09 -10.03
N LEU A 36 -13.75 -9.32 -10.45
CA LEU A 36 -13.99 -10.52 -9.65
C LEU A 36 -13.16 -10.51 -8.37
N PHE A 37 -11.90 -10.10 -8.45
CA PHE A 37 -11.04 -9.94 -7.28
C PHE A 37 -11.64 -8.96 -6.26
N LYS A 38 -12.11 -7.79 -6.73
CA LYS A 38 -12.76 -6.80 -5.85
C LYS A 38 -14.00 -7.37 -5.16
N PHE A 39 -14.86 -8.10 -5.87
CA PHE A 39 -16.02 -8.73 -5.26
C PHE A 39 -15.64 -9.80 -4.24
N ALA A 40 -14.64 -10.63 -4.55
CA ALA A 40 -14.15 -11.63 -3.63
C ALA A 40 -13.59 -10.99 -2.36
N LEU A 41 -12.75 -9.97 -2.49
CA LEU A 41 -12.18 -9.24 -1.36
C LEU A 41 -13.27 -8.55 -0.53
N GLU A 42 -14.23 -7.88 -1.18
CA GLU A 42 -15.36 -7.24 -0.50
C GLU A 42 -16.20 -8.26 0.29
N TYR A 43 -16.44 -9.43 -0.29
CA TYR A 43 -17.16 -10.51 0.39
C TYR A 43 -16.42 -10.99 1.65
N ALA A 44 -15.09 -11.19 1.56
CA ALA A 44 -14.28 -11.55 2.72
C ALA A 44 -14.33 -10.49 3.83
N ILE A 45 -14.22 -9.21 3.46
CA ILE A 45 -14.28 -8.08 4.38
C ILE A 45 -15.64 -8.00 5.07
N ARG A 46 -16.73 -8.15 4.34
CA ARG A 46 -18.11 -8.10 4.89
C ARG A 46 -18.37 -9.20 5.92
N ARG A 47 -17.78 -10.38 5.74
CA ARG A 47 -17.91 -11.48 6.71
C ARG A 47 -17.31 -11.17 8.07
N ILE A 48 -16.27 -10.32 8.10
CA ILE A 48 -15.60 -9.93 9.33
C ILE A 48 -16.32 -8.78 10.03
N GLN A 49 -16.94 -7.90 9.25
CA GLN A 49 -17.65 -6.72 9.77
C GLN A 49 -18.86 -7.07 10.64
N VAL A 50 -19.37 -8.28 10.58
CA VAL A 50 -20.53 -8.73 11.36
C VAL A 50 -20.23 -8.81 12.88
N ASN A 51 -18.96 -8.81 13.29
CA ASN A 51 -18.55 -8.93 14.71
C ASN A 51 -17.91 -7.65 15.29
N GLN A 52 -18.22 -6.47 14.75
CA GLN A 52 -17.54 -5.22 15.14
C GLN A 52 -18.17 -4.47 16.30
N ASP A 53 -17.87 -4.89 17.52
CA ASP A 53 -18.00 -4.03 18.73
C ASP A 53 -16.70 -3.28 19.10
N ALA A 54 -15.67 -3.24 18.22
CA ALA A 54 -14.35 -2.76 18.57
C ALA A 54 -13.87 -1.58 17.70
N LEU A 55 -13.40 -0.54 18.37
CA LEU A 55 -12.62 0.64 17.95
C LEU A 55 -13.03 1.34 16.63
N LYS A 56 -13.76 2.43 16.79
CA LYS A 56 -13.96 3.42 15.73
C LYS A 56 -12.87 4.49 15.82
N LEU A 57 -11.93 4.53 14.87
CA LEU A 57 -11.08 5.70 14.62
C LEU A 57 -11.94 6.79 13.99
N ASN A 58 -12.17 7.89 14.69
CA ASN A 58 -13.03 9.01 14.24
C ASN A 58 -14.43 8.59 13.71
N GLY A 59 -15.02 7.54 14.29
CA GLY A 59 -16.34 7.04 13.89
C GLY A 59 -16.35 6.09 12.70
N THR A 60 -15.22 5.79 12.08
CA THR A 60 -15.16 5.00 10.84
C THR A 60 -13.95 4.05 10.80
N HIS A 61 -14.22 2.80 10.55
CA HIS A 61 -13.43 1.69 10.02
C HIS A 61 -11.98 1.47 10.51
N GLN A 62 -11.78 0.29 11.09
CA GLN A 62 -10.47 -0.29 11.41
C GLN A 62 -9.73 -0.86 10.19
N LEU A 63 -10.33 -0.79 9.02
CA LEU A 63 -9.85 -1.43 7.82
C LEU A 63 -9.64 -0.39 6.73
N LEU A 64 -8.41 -0.26 6.23
CA LEU A 64 -8.09 0.54 5.06
C LEU A 64 -7.75 -0.41 3.91
N VAL A 65 -8.48 -0.31 2.81
CA VAL A 65 -8.31 -1.16 1.65
C VAL A 65 -7.97 -0.33 0.43
N TYR A 66 -6.88 -0.66 -0.21
CA TYR A 66 -6.48 -0.07 -1.48
C TYR A 66 -6.01 -1.18 -2.43
N ALA A 67 -6.76 -1.45 -3.48
CA ALA A 67 -6.54 -2.56 -4.41
C ALA A 67 -6.45 -3.91 -3.66
N ASP A 68 -5.28 -4.54 -3.65
CA ASP A 68 -4.95 -5.78 -2.94
C ASP A 68 -4.31 -5.54 -1.57
N ASP A 69 -3.97 -4.31 -1.25
CA ASP A 69 -3.42 -3.95 0.05
C ASP A 69 -4.54 -3.74 1.09
N VAL A 70 -4.49 -4.50 2.16
CA VAL A 70 -5.43 -4.41 3.28
C VAL A 70 -4.67 -4.08 4.55
N ASN A 71 -4.97 -2.94 5.18
CA ASN A 71 -4.41 -2.54 6.46
C ASN A 71 -5.45 -2.69 7.55
N VAL A 72 -5.10 -3.43 8.58
CA VAL A 72 -5.90 -3.60 9.79
C VAL A 72 -5.34 -2.70 10.88
N LEU A 73 -6.13 -1.75 11.35
CA LEU A 73 -5.75 -0.82 12.40
C LEU A 73 -6.43 -1.22 13.71
N GLY A 74 -5.70 -1.16 14.81
CA GLY A 74 -6.27 -1.49 16.12
C GLY A 74 -5.45 -1.01 17.29
N GLY A 75 -6.13 -0.75 18.42
CA GLY A 75 -5.50 -0.29 19.66
C GLY A 75 -5.00 -1.41 20.58
N SER A 76 -5.17 -2.68 20.21
CA SER A 76 -4.73 -3.81 21.03
C SER A 76 -4.44 -5.05 20.19
N VAL A 77 -3.70 -5.98 20.78
CA VAL A 77 -3.42 -7.33 20.20
C VAL A 77 -4.73 -8.07 19.86
N HIS A 78 -5.82 -7.78 20.55
CA HIS A 78 -7.13 -8.39 20.26
C HIS A 78 -7.67 -8.02 18.87
N THR A 79 -7.30 -6.87 18.35
CA THR A 79 -7.70 -6.44 16.99
C THR A 79 -7.05 -7.29 15.90
N ILE A 80 -5.95 -7.96 16.22
CA ILE A 80 -5.24 -8.87 15.32
C ILE A 80 -6.04 -10.14 15.08
N LYS A 81 -6.90 -10.56 16.02
CA LYS A 81 -7.83 -11.68 15.77
C LYS A 81 -8.77 -11.41 14.60
N ASN A 82 -9.07 -10.14 14.32
CA ASN A 82 -9.84 -9.76 13.15
C ASN A 82 -9.03 -9.97 11.85
N ALA A 83 -7.70 -9.80 11.92
CA ALA A 83 -6.82 -10.12 10.77
C ALA A 83 -6.78 -11.63 10.49
N GLU A 84 -6.78 -12.47 11.52
CA GLU A 84 -6.88 -13.93 11.37
C GLU A 84 -8.20 -14.33 10.70
N ALA A 85 -9.31 -13.74 11.14
CA ALA A 85 -10.62 -13.97 10.55
C ALA A 85 -10.64 -13.57 9.06
N LEU A 86 -9.93 -12.47 8.69
CA LEU A 86 -9.77 -12.05 7.30
C LEU A 86 -9.00 -13.08 6.48
N VAL A 87 -7.90 -13.58 7.01
CA VAL A 87 -7.08 -14.61 6.35
C VAL A 87 -7.91 -15.88 6.12
N VAL A 88 -8.69 -16.32 7.11
CA VAL A 88 -9.56 -17.51 7.02
C VAL A 88 -10.65 -17.29 5.98
N ALA A 89 -11.37 -16.17 6.04
CA ALA A 89 -12.42 -15.84 5.07
C ALA A 89 -11.87 -15.69 3.64
N GLY A 90 -10.66 -15.16 3.49
CA GLY A 90 -9.96 -15.09 2.22
C GLY A 90 -9.65 -16.47 1.65
N LYS A 91 -9.11 -17.37 2.47
CA LYS A 91 -8.79 -18.75 2.06
C LYS A 91 -10.01 -19.54 1.59
N GLU A 92 -11.18 -19.34 2.22
CA GLU A 92 -12.43 -20.01 1.84
C GLU A 92 -12.88 -19.66 0.40
N ILE A 93 -12.49 -18.49 -0.08
CA ILE A 93 -12.83 -18.01 -1.45
C ILE A 93 -11.62 -18.07 -2.40
N GLY A 94 -10.54 -18.76 -2.00
CA GLY A 94 -9.35 -18.96 -2.83
C GLY A 94 -8.40 -17.77 -2.89
N LEU A 95 -8.51 -16.78 -1.97
CA LEU A 95 -7.53 -15.72 -1.82
C LEU A 95 -6.46 -16.14 -0.80
N GLU A 96 -5.21 -15.91 -1.14
CA GLU A 96 -4.07 -16.17 -0.27
C GLU A 96 -3.37 -14.88 0.13
N VAL A 97 -3.04 -14.76 1.42
CA VAL A 97 -2.25 -13.64 1.94
C VAL A 97 -0.77 -13.93 1.68
N ASN A 98 -0.08 -12.95 1.10
CA ASN A 98 1.36 -13.03 0.92
C ASN A 98 2.07 -12.68 2.24
N ALA A 99 2.49 -13.72 2.98
CA ALA A 99 3.13 -13.55 4.29
C ALA A 99 4.45 -12.78 4.21
N ASP A 100 5.23 -12.92 3.13
CA ASP A 100 6.52 -12.23 2.97
C ASP A 100 6.35 -10.71 2.83
N LYS A 101 5.23 -10.29 2.23
CA LYS A 101 4.88 -8.86 2.04
C LYS A 101 4.06 -8.29 3.19
N THR A 102 3.43 -9.14 3.98
CA THR A 102 2.59 -8.71 5.10
C THR A 102 3.47 -8.44 6.32
N LYS A 103 3.37 -7.24 6.85
CA LYS A 103 4.15 -6.77 8.00
C LYS A 103 3.23 -6.25 9.07
N TYR A 104 3.71 -6.19 10.31
CA TYR A 104 3.01 -5.48 11.37
C TYR A 104 3.92 -4.45 12.03
N MET A 105 3.32 -3.38 12.51
CA MET A 105 4.01 -2.30 13.20
C MET A 105 3.21 -1.91 14.44
N VAL A 106 3.90 -1.69 15.54
CA VAL A 106 3.32 -1.17 16.77
C VAL A 106 3.72 0.29 16.90
N MET A 107 2.72 1.18 16.91
CA MET A 107 2.92 2.61 17.15
C MET A 107 2.78 2.88 18.65
N SER A 108 3.85 3.26 19.30
CA SER A 108 3.87 3.60 20.73
C SER A 108 4.79 4.79 20.98
N ARG A 109 4.48 5.56 22.04
CA ARG A 109 5.40 6.58 22.56
C ARG A 109 6.61 5.96 23.27
N ASP A 110 6.49 4.74 23.75
CA ASP A 110 7.57 4.01 24.40
C ASP A 110 8.44 3.31 23.33
N GLN A 111 9.72 3.60 23.30
CA GLN A 111 10.67 3.12 22.30
C GLN A 111 10.82 1.58 22.26
N ASP A 112 10.49 0.91 23.34
CA ASP A 112 10.60 -0.56 23.46
C ASP A 112 9.28 -1.32 23.29
N ALA A 113 8.18 -0.62 23.06
CA ALA A 113 6.84 -1.21 22.98
C ALA A 113 6.60 -1.93 21.66
N GLY A 114 7.23 -2.92 21.31
CA GLY A 114 6.98 -3.68 20.08
C GLY A 114 7.93 -4.85 19.91
N ARG A 115 9.08 -4.77 20.58
CA ARG A 115 10.13 -5.79 20.46
C ARG A 115 9.78 -7.12 21.11
N SER A 116 8.78 -7.14 22.03
CA SER A 116 8.38 -8.33 22.78
C SER A 116 7.14 -9.05 22.22
N HIS A 117 6.56 -8.56 21.13
CA HIS A 117 5.34 -9.14 20.56
C HIS A 117 5.67 -9.81 19.24
N SER A 118 5.45 -11.13 19.16
CA SER A 118 5.35 -11.87 17.92
C SER A 118 3.87 -12.13 17.61
N ILE A 119 3.47 -11.84 16.38
CA ILE A 119 2.16 -12.23 15.89
C ILE A 119 2.36 -13.53 15.13
N GLU A 120 2.06 -14.61 15.81
CA GLU A 120 2.05 -15.94 15.24
C GLU A 120 0.62 -16.32 14.87
N ASN A 121 0.40 -16.62 13.61
CA ASN A 121 -0.80 -17.28 13.14
C ASN A 121 -0.44 -18.73 12.84
N ASP A 122 -1.32 -19.70 13.07
CA ASP A 122 -1.14 -21.17 13.04
C ASP A 122 -0.14 -21.74 12.01
N LYS A 123 0.28 -20.98 11.00
CA LYS A 123 1.25 -21.38 9.95
C LYS A 123 2.12 -20.24 9.40
N SER A 124 2.01 -19.00 9.86
CA SER A 124 2.79 -17.88 9.32
C SER A 124 3.06 -16.86 10.42
N SER A 125 4.33 -16.54 10.62
CA SER A 125 4.74 -15.40 11.44
C SER A 125 4.86 -14.18 10.54
N PHE A 126 4.20 -13.08 10.92
CA PHE A 126 4.39 -11.81 10.24
C PHE A 126 5.61 -11.10 10.82
N GLU A 127 6.38 -10.45 9.96
CA GLU A 127 7.57 -9.72 10.38
C GLU A 127 7.18 -8.38 11.02
N TRP A 128 7.76 -8.10 12.19
CA TRP A 128 7.68 -6.78 12.81
C TRP A 128 8.62 -5.81 12.11
N VAL A 129 8.14 -4.58 11.86
CA VAL A 129 8.93 -3.53 11.23
C VAL A 129 8.80 -2.22 11.99
N GLU A 130 9.88 -1.43 12.01
CA GLU A 130 9.90 -0.08 12.56
C GLU A 130 9.41 0.96 11.55
N GLU A 131 9.53 0.65 10.26
CA GLU A 131 9.12 1.50 9.16
C GLU A 131 8.30 0.69 8.15
N PHE A 132 7.27 1.30 7.63
CA PHE A 132 6.42 0.71 6.61
C PHE A 132 6.05 1.74 5.55
N LYS A 133 6.22 1.38 4.28
CA LYS A 133 5.84 2.24 3.17
C LYS A 133 4.44 1.90 2.68
N TYR A 134 3.49 2.82 2.90
CA TYR A 134 2.10 2.67 2.45
C TYR A 134 1.72 3.78 1.47
N LEU A 135 1.28 3.38 0.27
CA LEU A 135 0.89 4.28 -0.82
C LEU A 135 1.93 5.40 -1.10
N GLY A 136 3.21 5.06 -0.95
CA GLY A 136 4.30 5.99 -1.20
C GLY A 136 4.69 6.86 -0.02
N THR A 137 3.96 6.83 1.10
CA THR A 137 4.29 7.53 2.35
C THR A 137 5.00 6.59 3.31
N ASN A 138 6.07 7.06 3.93
CA ASN A 138 6.82 6.29 4.92
C ASN A 138 6.19 6.49 6.29
N LEU A 139 5.69 5.41 6.88
CA LEU A 139 5.17 5.38 8.24
C LEU A 139 6.24 4.82 9.16
N THR A 140 6.46 5.45 10.29
CA THR A 140 7.39 4.99 11.32
C THR A 140 6.64 4.67 12.61
N ASN A 141 7.16 3.75 13.42
CA ASN A 141 6.58 3.38 14.71
C ASN A 141 6.47 4.56 15.69
N GLN A 142 7.29 5.60 15.50
CA GLN A 142 7.27 6.85 16.28
C GLN A 142 6.38 7.94 15.67
N ASN A 143 5.70 7.66 14.56
CA ASN A 143 4.90 8.63 13.80
C ASN A 143 5.70 9.89 13.41
N SER A 144 6.94 9.71 12.95
CA SER A 144 7.84 10.79 12.57
C SER A 144 7.48 11.34 11.18
N THR A 145 6.79 12.48 11.14
CA THR A 145 6.53 13.21 9.89
C THR A 145 7.79 13.88 9.33
N HIS A 146 8.79 14.11 10.17
CA HIS A 146 10.03 14.80 9.79
C HIS A 146 10.85 14.02 8.74
N GLU A 147 10.96 12.69 8.89
CA GLU A 147 11.69 11.86 7.94
C GLU A 147 10.96 11.78 6.60
N GLU A 148 9.63 11.74 6.61
CA GLU A 148 8.84 11.78 5.38
C GLU A 148 9.03 13.11 4.64
N ILE A 149 8.98 14.25 5.35
CA ILE A 149 9.22 15.58 4.77
C ILE A 149 10.62 15.66 4.15
N LYS A 150 11.66 15.20 4.85
CA LYS A 150 13.03 15.15 4.32
C LYS A 150 13.12 14.30 3.05
N SER A 151 12.49 13.15 3.04
CA SER A 151 12.44 12.26 1.87
C SER A 151 11.78 12.95 0.68
N ARG A 152 10.67 13.65 0.90
CA ARG A 152 9.95 14.40 -0.15
C ARG A 152 10.78 15.56 -0.69
N LEU A 153 11.43 16.33 0.18
CA LEU A 153 12.32 17.41 -0.23
C LEU A 153 13.50 16.89 -1.04
N LYS A 154 14.10 15.75 -0.64
CA LYS A 154 15.18 15.11 -1.41
C LYS A 154 14.71 14.69 -2.80
N SER A 155 13.52 14.10 -2.89
CA SER A 155 12.92 13.70 -4.17
C SER A 155 12.57 14.92 -5.03
N GLY A 156 12.02 15.99 -4.42
CA GLY A 156 11.74 17.26 -5.10
C GLY A 156 13.02 17.92 -5.64
N ASN A 157 14.12 17.89 -4.89
CA ASN A 157 15.42 18.37 -5.35
C ASN A 157 15.95 17.55 -6.53
N ALA A 158 15.82 16.23 -6.50
CA ALA A 158 16.20 15.39 -7.64
C ALA A 158 15.37 15.73 -8.90
N CYS A 159 14.05 15.92 -8.74
CA CYS A 159 13.20 16.40 -9.82
C CYS A 159 13.61 17.79 -10.34
N TYR A 160 13.95 18.72 -9.42
CA TYR A 160 14.44 20.06 -9.81
C TYR A 160 15.73 19.96 -10.65
N HIS A 161 16.71 19.17 -10.22
CA HIS A 161 17.94 18.99 -10.96
C HIS A 161 17.73 18.40 -12.36
N SER A 162 16.73 17.51 -12.52
CA SER A 162 16.42 16.92 -13.83
C SER A 162 15.88 17.95 -14.84
N VAL A 163 15.22 19.01 -14.37
CA VAL A 163 14.63 20.07 -15.20
C VAL A 163 15.36 21.42 -15.08
N GLN A 164 16.46 21.47 -14.34
CA GLN A 164 17.19 22.71 -14.04
C GLN A 164 17.63 23.46 -15.32
N ASN A 165 18.12 22.74 -16.31
CA ASN A 165 18.53 23.34 -17.59
C ASN A 165 17.37 24.03 -18.32
N LEU A 166 16.16 23.44 -18.24
CA LEU A 166 14.95 24.04 -18.79
C LEU A 166 14.55 25.30 -18.00
N LEU A 167 14.56 25.22 -16.68
CA LEU A 167 14.18 26.33 -15.81
C LEU A 167 15.16 27.51 -15.88
N SER A 168 16.45 27.24 -16.12
CA SER A 168 17.50 28.25 -16.28
C SER A 168 17.53 28.87 -17.68
N SER A 169 16.90 28.24 -18.67
CA SER A 169 16.91 28.74 -20.05
C SER A 169 16.23 30.12 -20.17
N SER A 170 16.87 31.03 -20.90
CA SER A 170 16.30 32.32 -21.25
C SER A 170 15.22 32.23 -22.34
N LEU A 171 15.15 31.09 -23.05
CA LEU A 171 14.16 30.86 -24.12
C LEU A 171 12.75 30.60 -23.59
N LEU A 172 12.63 30.16 -22.33
CA LEU A 172 11.33 29.86 -21.74
C LEU A 172 10.73 31.08 -21.04
N SER A 173 9.45 31.35 -21.32
CA SER A 173 8.71 32.38 -20.64
C SER A 173 8.53 32.05 -19.14
N LYS A 174 8.37 33.07 -18.31
CA LYS A 174 8.11 32.92 -16.88
C LYS A 174 6.92 31.99 -16.59
N ASN A 175 5.85 32.14 -17.37
CA ASN A 175 4.63 31.32 -17.20
C ASN A 175 4.92 29.83 -17.46
N LEU A 176 5.71 29.51 -18.47
CA LEU A 176 6.08 28.14 -18.80
C LEU A 176 6.96 27.53 -17.70
N LYS A 177 7.90 28.30 -17.15
CA LYS A 177 8.72 27.86 -16.00
C LYS A 177 7.86 27.54 -14.76
N ILE A 178 6.87 28.38 -14.46
CA ILE A 178 5.90 28.14 -13.37
C ILE A 178 5.08 26.88 -13.66
N MET A 179 4.67 26.65 -14.90
CA MET A 179 3.92 25.44 -15.27
C MET A 179 4.77 24.18 -15.05
N ILE A 180 6.04 24.18 -15.48
CA ILE A 180 6.99 23.07 -15.25
C ILE A 180 7.15 22.80 -13.74
N TYR A 181 7.36 23.87 -12.95
CA TYR A 181 7.47 23.73 -11.50
C TYR A 181 6.22 23.08 -10.88
N ARG A 182 5.03 23.58 -11.24
CA ARG A 182 3.75 23.08 -10.72
C ARG A 182 3.40 21.67 -11.17
N SER A 183 3.84 21.24 -12.35
CA SER A 183 3.52 19.91 -12.87
C SER A 183 4.55 18.84 -12.53
N VAL A 184 5.80 19.20 -12.29
CA VAL A 184 6.88 18.24 -12.08
C VAL A 184 7.40 18.22 -10.64
N ILE A 185 7.67 19.40 -10.07
CA ILE A 185 8.36 19.49 -8.77
C ILE A 185 7.36 19.52 -7.61
N LEU A 186 6.39 20.43 -7.68
CA LEU A 186 5.44 20.66 -6.61
C LEU A 186 4.64 19.42 -6.22
N PRO A 187 4.11 18.59 -7.13
CA PRO A 187 3.36 17.39 -6.76
C PRO A 187 4.21 16.35 -6.01
N VAL A 188 5.50 16.27 -6.30
CA VAL A 188 6.41 15.34 -5.62
C VAL A 188 6.64 15.76 -4.17
N VAL A 189 6.79 17.06 -3.93
CA VAL A 189 6.98 17.61 -2.56
C VAL A 189 5.69 17.52 -1.76
N LEU A 190 4.56 17.86 -2.37
CA LEU A 190 3.26 17.94 -1.66
C LEU A 190 2.51 16.61 -1.59
N TYR A 191 3.03 15.54 -2.19
CA TYR A 191 2.35 14.23 -2.13
C TYR A 191 2.18 13.78 -0.68
N GLY A 192 0.93 13.51 -0.26
CA GLY A 192 0.59 13.09 1.09
C GLY A 192 0.61 14.20 2.14
N CYS A 193 0.77 15.48 1.74
CA CYS A 193 0.83 16.61 2.69
C CYS A 193 -0.47 16.77 3.50
N GLU A 194 -1.57 16.25 3.01
CA GLU A 194 -2.85 16.22 3.72
C GLU A 194 -2.81 15.36 5.00
N THR A 195 -1.82 14.49 5.11
CA THR A 195 -1.61 13.64 6.31
C THR A 195 -0.65 14.27 7.31
N TRP A 196 0.00 15.37 6.96
CA TRP A 196 0.97 16.04 7.83
C TRP A 196 0.24 16.89 8.86
N SER A 197 -0.01 16.35 10.03
CA SER A 197 -0.52 17.14 11.15
C SER A 197 0.62 17.93 11.77
N HIS A 198 0.47 19.23 11.90
CA HIS A 198 1.33 20.07 12.72
C HIS A 198 0.94 19.81 14.18
N ILE A 199 1.72 19.02 14.88
CA ILE A 199 1.65 18.98 16.33
C ILE A 199 2.40 20.25 16.77
N GLU A 200 1.67 21.33 17.06
CA GLU A 200 2.23 22.46 17.77
C GLU A 200 2.83 21.92 19.06
N GLY A 201 4.16 22.02 19.15
CA GLY A 201 4.89 21.56 20.32
C GLY A 201 4.39 22.34 21.51
N GLY A 202 3.70 21.66 22.41
CA GLY A 202 3.51 22.17 23.76
C GLY A 202 4.88 22.40 24.37
N THR A 203 5.16 23.65 24.63
CA THR A 203 6.24 24.12 25.51
C THR A 203 6.11 23.54 26.90
#